data_dbf1354dda5b93d5138dd47b3d7fe6bf
#
_entry.id   dbf1354dda5b93d5138dd47b3d7fe6bf
#
_cell.length_a   1.000
_cell.length_b   1.000
_cell.length_c   1.000
_cell.angle_alpha   90.00
_cell.angle_beta   90.00
_cell.angle_gamma   90.00
#
_symmetry.space_group_name_H-M   'P 1'
#
loop_
_entity.id
_entity.type
_entity.pdbx_description
1 polymer ?
#
loop_
_entity_poly.entity_id
_entity_poly.type
_entity_poly.pdbx_seq_one_letter_code
_entity_poly.pdbx_strand_id
1 'polypeptide(L)'
;DRDTGCPWDIEQDFASIAPYTIEEAYEVADAIARGDMPALRDELGDLLFVLTNLARQLDIDPARALRGANAKFERRFRAIERAAGNRAALEAMPLDEMEAAWQRAKRGEGRNR
;
A
#
# COMPACT_ATOMS: atom_id res chain seq x y z
N ASP A 1 24.76 -1.00 14.13
CA ASP A 1 26.18 -1.19 14.16
C ASP A 1 26.84 -0.58 12.91
N ARG A 2 27.70 0.41 13.12
CA ARG A 2 28.34 1.11 12.01
C ARG A 2 29.32 0.26 11.23
N ASP A 3 29.90 -0.74 11.87
CA ASP A 3 30.91 -1.58 11.24
C ASP A 3 30.32 -2.71 10.41
N THR A 4 29.14 -3.15 10.75
CA THR A 4 28.50 -4.29 10.11
C THR A 4 27.21 -3.96 9.38
N GLY A 5 26.62 -2.81 9.66
CA GLY A 5 25.40 -2.38 9.00
C GLY A 5 25.68 -1.81 7.62
N CYS A 6 24.69 -1.87 6.74
CA CYS A 6 24.73 -1.18 5.48
C CYS A 6 24.87 0.32 5.75
N PRO A 7 25.76 1.04 5.04
CA PRO A 7 25.89 2.49 5.24
C PRO A 7 24.56 3.22 5.13
N TRP A 8 23.70 2.73 4.28
CA TRP A 8 22.36 3.26 4.09
C TRP A 8 21.54 3.17 5.38
N ASP A 9 21.62 2.02 6.07
CA ASP A 9 20.89 1.79 7.31
C ASP A 9 21.39 2.69 8.43
N ILE A 10 22.69 2.89 8.48
CA ILE A 10 23.32 3.67 9.53
C ILE A 10 22.98 5.14 9.39
N GLU A 11 22.99 5.63 8.16
CA GLU A 11 22.80 7.06 7.89
C GLU A 11 21.35 7.49 7.79
N GLN A 12 20.42 6.53 7.62
CA GLN A 12 19.01 6.85 7.41
C GLN A 12 18.23 6.82 8.71
N ASP A 13 17.42 7.82 8.94
CA ASP A 13 16.42 7.84 10.00
C ASP A 13 15.05 7.99 9.36
N PHE A 14 14.01 8.06 10.18
CA PHE A 14 12.64 8.16 9.71
C PHE A 14 12.46 9.36 8.77
N ALA A 15 12.98 10.51 9.16
CA ALA A 15 12.79 11.74 8.38
C ALA A 15 13.54 11.68 7.05
N SER A 16 14.74 11.07 7.01
CA SER A 16 15.53 11.00 5.78
C SER A 16 15.04 9.93 4.82
N ILE A 17 14.28 8.94 5.29
CA ILE A 17 13.74 7.90 4.44
C ILE A 17 12.48 8.37 3.70
N ALA A 18 11.69 9.26 4.30
CA ALA A 18 10.43 9.71 3.71
C ALA A 18 10.58 10.24 2.27
N PRO A 19 11.59 11.08 1.95
CA PRO A 19 11.76 11.54 0.56
C PRO A 19 12.02 10.39 -0.42
N TYR A 20 12.74 9.35 -0.01
CA TYR A 20 12.99 8.19 -0.86
C TYR A 20 11.70 7.44 -1.15
N THR A 21 10.82 7.33 -0.16
CA THR A 21 9.53 6.67 -0.34
C THR A 21 8.70 7.40 -1.41
N ILE A 22 8.67 8.73 -1.34
CA ILE A 22 7.94 9.54 -2.31
C ILE A 22 8.55 9.41 -3.71
N GLU A 23 9.88 9.47 -3.79
CA GLU A 23 10.59 9.36 -5.06
C GLU A 23 10.33 8.00 -5.72
N GLU A 24 10.43 6.92 -4.97
CA GLU A 24 10.22 5.58 -5.51
C GLU A 24 8.76 5.37 -5.94
N ALA A 25 7.81 5.92 -5.19
CA ALA A 25 6.41 5.86 -5.58
C ALA A 25 6.18 6.62 -6.89
N TYR A 26 6.82 7.76 -7.06
CA TYR A 26 6.76 8.54 -8.30
C TYR A 26 7.34 7.75 -9.48
N GLU A 27 8.46 7.06 -9.26
CA GLU A 27 9.09 6.25 -10.31
C GLU A 27 8.17 5.12 -10.76
N VAL A 28 7.45 4.50 -9.82
CA VAL A 28 6.44 3.48 -10.15
C VAL A 28 5.35 4.09 -11.02
N ALA A 29 4.81 5.24 -10.61
CA ALA A 29 3.75 5.93 -11.35
C ALA A 29 4.22 6.32 -12.76
N ASP A 30 5.45 6.79 -12.89
CA ASP A 30 6.04 7.16 -14.17
C ASP A 30 6.17 5.94 -15.09
N ALA A 31 6.66 4.82 -14.57
CA ALA A 31 6.79 3.58 -15.34
C ALA A 31 5.43 3.10 -15.85
N ILE A 32 4.39 3.23 -15.04
CA ILE A 32 3.02 2.91 -15.46
C ILE A 32 2.59 3.81 -16.61
N ALA A 33 2.82 5.12 -16.48
CA ALA A 33 2.42 6.10 -17.51
C ALA A 33 3.11 5.83 -18.83
N ARG A 34 4.38 5.39 -18.80
CA ARG A 34 5.14 5.07 -20.00
C ARG A 34 4.81 3.71 -20.59
N GLY A 35 4.11 2.86 -19.85
CA GLY A 35 3.82 1.50 -20.27
C GLY A 35 5.05 0.61 -20.33
N ASP A 36 6.09 0.95 -19.59
CA ASP A 36 7.37 0.23 -19.60
C ASP A 36 7.34 -0.86 -18.52
N MET A 37 6.98 -2.07 -18.91
CA MET A 37 6.82 -3.17 -17.96
C MET A 37 8.12 -3.59 -17.28
N PRO A 38 9.26 -3.71 -17.97
CA PRO A 38 10.51 -4.01 -17.29
C PRO A 38 10.90 -2.94 -16.26
N ALA A 39 10.73 -1.66 -16.61
CA ALA A 39 11.01 -0.58 -15.66
C ALA A 39 10.05 -0.62 -14.48
N LEU A 40 8.77 -0.90 -14.73
CA LEU A 40 7.77 -1.01 -13.67
C LEU A 40 8.13 -2.11 -12.67
N ARG A 41 8.60 -3.25 -13.17
CA ARG A 41 9.03 -4.34 -12.31
C ARG A 41 10.18 -3.92 -11.38
N ASP A 42 11.17 -3.24 -11.96
CA ASP A 42 12.31 -2.76 -11.21
C ASP A 42 11.91 -1.73 -10.17
N GLU A 43 11.09 -0.75 -10.58
CA GLU A 43 10.68 0.32 -9.68
C GLU A 43 9.77 -0.18 -8.56
N LEU A 44 8.93 -1.15 -8.88
CA LEU A 44 8.09 -1.77 -7.86
C LEU A 44 8.94 -2.49 -6.81
N GLY A 45 9.98 -3.21 -7.26
CA GLY A 45 10.92 -3.86 -6.36
C GLY A 45 11.64 -2.85 -5.46
N ASP A 46 12.07 -1.74 -6.04
CA ASP A 46 12.75 -0.67 -5.30
C ASP A 46 11.82 -0.07 -4.25
N LEU A 47 10.57 0.16 -4.60
CA LEU A 47 9.59 0.70 -3.65
C LEU A 47 9.38 -0.26 -2.48
N LEU A 48 9.24 -1.56 -2.77
CA LEU A 48 9.10 -2.57 -1.72
C LEU A 48 10.32 -2.59 -0.81
N PHE A 49 11.51 -2.46 -1.38
CA PHE A 49 12.74 -2.39 -0.61
C PHE A 49 12.75 -1.19 0.35
N VAL A 50 12.39 -0.02 -0.17
CA VAL A 50 12.32 1.21 0.65
C VAL A 50 11.31 1.05 1.78
N LEU A 51 10.14 0.50 1.48
CA LEU A 51 9.09 0.28 2.49
C LEU A 51 9.54 -0.72 3.56
N THR A 52 10.22 -1.78 3.15
CA THR A 52 10.74 -2.77 4.08
C THR A 52 11.80 -2.16 5.00
N ASN A 53 12.67 -1.34 4.44
CA ASN A 53 13.69 -0.64 5.22
C ASN A 53 13.06 0.33 6.22
N LEU A 54 12.03 1.04 5.80
CA LEU A 54 11.29 1.94 6.69
C LEU A 54 10.67 1.15 7.85
N ALA A 55 10.04 0.03 7.55
CA ALA A 55 9.44 -0.83 8.57
C ALA A 55 10.48 -1.27 9.60
N ARG A 56 11.66 -1.68 9.11
CA ARG A 56 12.75 -2.10 9.98
C ARG A 56 13.21 -0.96 10.89
N GLN A 57 13.31 0.24 10.36
CA GLN A 57 13.72 1.42 11.14
C GLN A 57 12.71 1.75 12.24
N LEU A 58 11.45 1.48 12.01
CA LEU A 58 10.38 1.74 12.97
C LEU A 58 10.08 0.54 13.87
N ASP A 59 10.84 -0.55 13.72
CA ASP A 59 10.63 -1.80 14.45
C ASP A 59 9.24 -2.36 14.19
N ILE A 60 8.81 -2.29 12.95
CA ILE A 60 7.53 -2.83 12.49
C ILE A 60 7.81 -4.08 11.65
N ASP A 61 7.10 -5.16 11.93
CA ASP A 61 7.16 -6.36 11.10
C ASP A 61 6.34 -6.11 9.83
N PRO A 62 7.00 -6.01 8.65
CA PRO A 62 6.28 -5.70 7.42
C PRO A 62 5.27 -6.77 7.00
N ALA A 63 5.55 -8.03 7.27
CA ALA A 63 4.61 -9.10 6.96
C ALA A 63 3.34 -8.96 7.80
N ARG A 64 3.50 -8.63 9.07
CA ARG A 64 2.36 -8.43 9.98
C ARG A 64 1.54 -7.20 9.56
N ALA A 65 2.23 -6.12 9.18
CA ALA A 65 1.55 -4.92 8.69
C ALA A 65 0.74 -5.22 7.43
N LEU A 66 1.31 -6.01 6.52
CA LEU A 66 0.61 -6.39 5.29
C LEU A 66 -0.60 -7.28 5.59
N ARG A 67 -0.47 -8.23 6.52
CA ARG A 67 -1.61 -9.06 6.93
C ARG A 67 -2.74 -8.21 7.47
N GLY A 68 -2.41 -7.16 8.24
CA GLY A 68 -3.41 -6.21 8.74
C GLY A 68 -4.12 -5.48 7.62
N ALA A 69 -3.37 -5.04 6.61
CA ALA A 69 -3.93 -4.38 5.44
C ALA A 69 -4.84 -5.32 4.66
N ASN A 70 -4.44 -6.58 4.49
CA ASN A 70 -5.24 -7.58 3.80
C ASN A 70 -6.55 -7.84 4.54
N ALA A 71 -6.50 -7.95 5.85
CA ALA A 71 -7.70 -8.16 6.67
C ALA A 71 -8.66 -6.99 6.56
N LYS A 72 -8.12 -5.77 6.55
CA LYS A 72 -8.91 -4.55 6.40
C LYS A 72 -9.58 -4.50 5.03
N PHE A 73 -8.83 -4.84 3.98
CA PHE A 73 -9.39 -4.91 2.62
C PHE A 73 -10.53 -5.90 2.56
N GLU A 74 -10.36 -7.08 3.14
CA GLU A 74 -11.37 -8.12 3.15
C GLU A 74 -12.65 -7.65 3.84
N ARG A 75 -12.51 -7.00 5.00
CA ARG A 75 -13.69 -6.48 5.71
C ARG A 75 -14.46 -5.48 4.87
N ARG A 76 -13.75 -4.55 4.23
CA ARG A 76 -14.38 -3.52 3.40
C ARG A 76 -15.04 -4.12 2.17
N PHE A 77 -14.36 -5.06 1.53
CA PHE A 77 -14.91 -5.74 0.36
C PHE A 77 -16.19 -6.50 0.71
N ARG A 78 -16.20 -7.18 1.84
CA ARG A 78 -17.40 -7.88 2.29
C ARG A 78 -18.55 -6.93 2.61
N ALA A 79 -18.25 -5.75 3.12
CA ALA A 79 -19.28 -4.73 3.33
C ALA A 79 -19.88 -4.28 2.00
N ILE A 80 -19.05 -4.14 0.97
CA ILE A 80 -19.53 -3.78 -0.36
C ILE A 80 -20.39 -4.89 -0.95
N GLU A 81 -19.98 -6.16 -0.79
CA GLU A 81 -20.74 -7.30 -1.24
C GLU A 81 -22.13 -7.32 -0.60
N ARG A 82 -22.19 -7.10 0.71
CA ARG A 82 -23.48 -7.08 1.43
C ARG A 82 -24.37 -5.94 0.94
N ALA A 83 -23.77 -4.77 0.70
CA ALA A 83 -24.52 -3.61 0.20
C ALA A 83 -25.06 -3.85 -1.21
N ALA A 84 -24.31 -4.56 -2.06
CA ALA A 84 -24.72 -4.89 -3.42
C ALA A 84 -25.86 -5.91 -3.44
N GLY A 85 -25.92 -6.77 -2.43
CA GLY A 85 -26.98 -7.74 -2.28
C GLY A 85 -26.69 -9.12 -2.87
N ASN A 86 -26.08 -9.17 -4.05
CA ASN A 86 -25.68 -10.43 -4.67
C ASN A 86 -24.47 -10.22 -5.58
N ARG A 87 -23.92 -11.35 -6.05
CA ARG A 87 -22.72 -11.33 -6.86
C ARG A 87 -22.92 -10.65 -8.21
N ALA A 88 -24.06 -10.87 -8.83
CA ALA A 88 -24.35 -10.26 -10.13
C ALA A 88 -24.39 -8.73 -10.02
N ALA A 89 -25.01 -8.21 -8.97
CA ALA A 89 -25.06 -6.77 -8.72
C ALA A 89 -23.66 -6.21 -8.44
N LEU A 90 -22.83 -6.94 -7.71
CA LEU A 90 -21.47 -6.55 -7.43
C LEU A 90 -20.64 -6.49 -8.71
N GLU A 91 -20.72 -7.51 -9.55
CA GLU A 91 -19.98 -7.58 -10.81
C GLU A 91 -20.41 -6.50 -11.80
N ALA A 92 -21.67 -6.09 -11.73
CA ALA A 92 -22.20 -5.04 -12.60
C ALA A 92 -21.94 -3.61 -12.09
N MET A 93 -21.36 -3.49 -10.90
CA MET A 93 -21.15 -2.19 -10.28
C MET A 93 -20.09 -1.39 -11.03
N PRO A 94 -20.40 -0.15 -11.48
CA PRO A 94 -19.40 0.71 -12.12
C PRO A 94 -18.28 1.07 -11.15
N LEU A 95 -17.12 1.39 -11.70
CA LEU A 95 -15.93 1.68 -10.89
C LEU A 95 -16.15 2.83 -9.92
N ASP A 96 -16.80 3.92 -10.38
CA ASP A 96 -17.06 5.07 -9.54
C ASP A 96 -18.00 4.74 -8.37
N GLU A 97 -18.98 3.86 -8.62
CA GLU A 97 -19.88 3.40 -7.58
C GLU A 97 -19.16 2.49 -6.59
N MET A 98 -18.28 1.64 -7.09
CA MET A 98 -17.44 0.77 -6.25
C MET A 98 -16.55 1.62 -5.34
N GLU A 99 -15.93 2.67 -5.90
CA GLU A 99 -15.08 3.58 -5.14
C GLU A 99 -15.88 4.30 -4.05
N ALA A 100 -17.08 4.77 -4.37
CA ALA A 100 -17.95 5.41 -3.39
C ALA A 100 -18.34 4.44 -2.26
N ALA A 101 -18.60 3.18 -2.60
CA ALA A 101 -18.93 2.16 -1.61
C ALA A 101 -17.73 1.89 -0.70
N TRP A 102 -16.54 1.86 -1.28
CA TRP A 102 -15.29 1.69 -0.52
C TRP A 102 -15.10 2.82 0.49
N GLN A 103 -15.32 4.06 0.05
CA GLN A 103 -15.17 5.21 0.94
C GLN A 103 -16.21 5.19 2.07
N ARG A 104 -17.45 4.74 1.79
CA ARG A 104 -18.47 4.59 2.82
C ARG A 104 -18.06 3.53 3.86
N ALA A 105 -17.52 2.41 3.41
CA ALA A 105 -17.07 1.35 4.31
C ALA A 105 -15.94 1.86 5.21
N LYS A 106 -15.02 2.62 4.62
CA LYS A 106 -13.92 3.22 5.36
C LYS A 106 -14.40 4.19 6.43
N ARG A 107 -15.36 5.04 6.10
CA ARG A 107 -15.94 6.00 7.05
C ARG A 107 -16.68 5.28 8.19
N GLY A 108 -17.36 4.18 7.86
CA GLY A 108 -18.05 3.38 8.87
C GLY A 108 -17.08 2.83 9.92
N GLU A 109 -15.93 2.34 9.48
CA GLU A 109 -14.88 1.88 10.40
C GLU A 109 -14.40 3.01 11.30
N GLY A 110 -14.20 4.21 10.72
CA GLY A 110 -13.73 5.35 11.47
C GLY A 110 -14.70 5.77 12.58
N ARG A 111 -15.99 5.68 12.31
CA ARG A 111 -17.01 6.07 13.29
C ARG A 111 -17.16 5.06 14.43
N ASN A 112 -16.75 3.84 14.21
CA ASN A 112 -16.87 2.77 15.21
C ASN A 112 -15.67 2.64 16.13
N ARG A 113 -14.70 3.51 16.01
CA ARG A 113 -13.53 3.51 16.87
C ARG A 113 -13.76 4.26 18.17
#